data_7a83e5a7e724e623644098b2c8e71a2f
#
_entry.id   7a83e5a7e724e623644098b2c8e71a2f
#
_cell.length_a   1.000
_cell.length_b   1.000
_cell.length_c   1.000
_cell.angle_alpha   90.00
_cell.angle_beta   90.00
_cell.angle_gamma   90.00
#
_symmetry.space_group_name_H-M   'P 1'
#
loop_
_entity.id
_entity.type
_entity.pdbx_description
1 polymer ?
#
loop_
_entity_poly.entity_id
_entity_poly.type
_entity_poly.pdbx_seq_one_letter_code
_entity_poly.pdbx_strand_id
1 'polypeptide(L)'
;GSIQGLAALTKPKLVTLLNEHIEARGWPERFSLDNYLVCLFDDALRYLLFIYFGNTKSRLNQFSMRDLGVMRTRSDSVTDTARFETKSDAQASWFYANHYSQLAFYNDDMLLAIAEGELPITEGVSACFYRDQFLYALGLKVLMFDRAKGLEVLKAAQSDKAKEKWLRESYKDGNENSVKQTLEEIIDNPQSDTLLAFAEDFYARKYHKKRTSTVTDMLRNASRTLDIDVSQNQQVERGVLAHYARHGIEGWRTENRLWRSLF
;
A
#
# COMPACT_ATOMS: atom_id res chain seq x y z
N GLY A 1 -18.99 -6.83 -34.40
CA GLY A 1 -19.23 -8.04 -33.61
C GLY A 1 -19.65 -7.71 -32.19
N SER A 2 -20.72 -8.34 -31.71
CA SER A 2 -21.13 -8.17 -30.31
C SER A 2 -20.07 -8.77 -29.38
N ILE A 3 -19.61 -8.01 -28.41
CA ILE A 3 -18.72 -8.55 -27.37
C ILE A 3 -19.59 -9.39 -26.43
N GLN A 4 -19.40 -10.72 -26.48
CA GLN A 4 -20.11 -11.63 -25.57
C GLN A 4 -19.57 -11.47 -24.15
N GLY A 5 -20.45 -11.53 -23.15
CA GLY A 5 -20.05 -11.56 -21.74
C GLY A 5 -19.88 -10.19 -21.04
N LEU A 6 -20.30 -9.07 -21.67
CA LEU A 6 -20.22 -7.74 -21.04
C LEU A 6 -20.92 -7.66 -19.68
N ALA A 7 -22.05 -8.36 -19.52
CA ALA A 7 -22.83 -8.36 -18.26
C ALA A 7 -22.11 -9.03 -17.09
N ALA A 8 -21.10 -9.87 -17.36
CA ALA A 8 -20.30 -10.55 -16.35
C ALA A 8 -19.05 -9.75 -15.93
N LEU A 9 -18.76 -8.64 -16.61
CA LEU A 9 -17.57 -7.82 -16.30
C LEU A 9 -17.86 -6.87 -15.14
N THR A 10 -16.84 -6.67 -14.31
CA THR A 10 -16.89 -5.63 -13.29
C THR A 10 -16.83 -4.24 -13.94
N LYS A 11 -17.39 -3.23 -13.27
CA LYS A 11 -17.40 -1.84 -13.78
C LYS A 11 -16.01 -1.35 -14.24
N PRO A 12 -14.90 -1.56 -13.50
CA PRO A 12 -13.57 -1.17 -13.99
C PRO A 12 -13.18 -1.84 -15.32
N LYS A 13 -13.41 -3.14 -15.46
CA LYS A 13 -13.12 -3.87 -16.70
C LYS A 13 -13.95 -3.39 -17.88
N LEU A 14 -15.22 -3.04 -17.61
CA LEU A 14 -16.10 -2.46 -18.64
C LEU A 14 -15.59 -1.09 -19.11
N VAL A 15 -15.12 -0.24 -18.18
CA VAL A 15 -14.58 1.08 -18.53
C VAL A 15 -13.29 0.93 -19.36
N THR A 16 -12.37 0.06 -18.97
CA THR A 16 -11.14 -0.21 -19.74
C THR A 16 -11.48 -0.66 -21.16
N LEU A 17 -12.34 -1.65 -21.29
CA LEU A 17 -12.75 -2.20 -22.59
C LEU A 17 -13.49 -1.17 -23.45
N LEU A 18 -14.29 -0.29 -22.84
CA LEU A 18 -14.96 0.80 -23.52
C LEU A 18 -13.96 1.83 -24.05
N ASN A 19 -12.98 2.23 -23.23
CA ASN A 19 -11.93 3.16 -23.62
C ASN A 19 -11.11 2.61 -24.78
N GLU A 20 -10.64 1.36 -24.69
CA GLU A 20 -9.93 0.68 -25.79
C GLU A 20 -10.75 0.66 -27.09
N HIS A 21 -12.07 0.44 -26.97
CA HIS A 21 -12.95 0.43 -28.13
C HIS A 21 -13.12 1.82 -28.75
N ILE A 22 -13.23 2.86 -27.91
CA ILE A 22 -13.35 4.26 -28.34
C ILE A 22 -12.05 4.73 -28.99
N GLU A 23 -10.89 4.42 -28.37
CA GLU A 23 -9.56 4.74 -28.92
C GLU A 23 -9.34 4.07 -30.29
N ALA A 24 -9.75 2.80 -30.44
CA ALA A 24 -9.57 2.06 -31.67
C ALA A 24 -10.53 2.43 -32.81
N ARG A 25 -11.75 2.88 -32.49
CA ARG A 25 -12.84 3.03 -33.46
C ARG A 25 -13.62 4.34 -33.41
N GLY A 26 -13.28 5.20 -32.45
CA GLY A 26 -14.04 6.42 -32.15
C GLY A 26 -15.38 6.15 -31.47
N TRP A 27 -16.08 7.21 -31.11
CA TRP A 27 -17.42 7.13 -30.55
C TRP A 27 -18.41 6.61 -31.60
N PRO A 28 -19.27 5.63 -31.27
CA PRO A 28 -20.31 5.19 -32.20
C PRO A 28 -21.24 6.35 -32.57
N GLU A 29 -21.56 6.51 -33.86
CA GLU A 29 -22.42 7.60 -34.39
C GLU A 29 -23.79 7.68 -33.70
N ARG A 30 -24.31 6.56 -33.21
CA ARG A 30 -25.57 6.49 -32.45
C ARG A 30 -25.52 7.15 -31.07
N PHE A 31 -24.33 7.48 -30.56
CA PHE A 31 -24.17 8.24 -29.32
C PHE A 31 -23.96 9.70 -29.68
N SER A 32 -25.06 10.46 -29.80
CA SER A 32 -24.99 11.91 -29.90
C SER A 32 -24.53 12.46 -28.54
N LEU A 33 -23.42 13.19 -28.53
CA LEU A 33 -22.91 13.90 -27.34
C LEU A 33 -23.90 14.96 -26.82
N ASP A 34 -24.83 15.39 -27.66
CA ASP A 34 -25.88 16.41 -27.32
C ASP A 34 -26.87 15.90 -26.24
N ASN A 35 -26.93 14.59 -26.04
CA ASN A 35 -27.80 13.96 -25.05
C ASN A 35 -27.11 13.67 -23.72
N TYR A 36 -25.84 14.06 -23.52
CA TYR A 36 -25.08 13.80 -22.30
C TYR A 36 -24.72 15.09 -21.58
N LEU A 37 -24.97 15.12 -20.27
CA LEU A 37 -24.49 16.17 -19.41
C LEU A 37 -23.12 15.77 -18.85
N VAL A 38 -22.11 16.59 -19.12
CA VAL A 38 -20.75 16.42 -18.57
C VAL A 38 -20.58 17.37 -17.41
N CYS A 39 -20.17 16.84 -16.25
CA CYS A 39 -19.86 17.66 -15.09
C CYS A 39 -18.51 18.34 -15.30
N LEU A 40 -18.51 19.64 -15.58
CA LEU A 40 -17.28 20.42 -15.82
C LEU A 40 -16.44 20.67 -14.57
N PHE A 41 -16.99 20.45 -13.38
CA PHE A 41 -16.31 20.67 -12.10
C PHE A 41 -16.11 19.38 -11.28
N ASP A 42 -16.16 18.22 -11.95
CA ASP A 42 -16.02 16.92 -11.26
C ASP A 42 -14.69 16.82 -10.50
N ASP A 43 -13.58 17.25 -11.09
CA ASP A 43 -12.27 17.23 -10.45
C ASP A 43 -12.21 18.17 -9.23
N ALA A 44 -12.79 19.37 -9.33
CA ALA A 44 -12.87 20.30 -8.20
C ALA A 44 -13.72 19.72 -7.06
N LEU A 45 -14.86 19.09 -7.40
CA LEU A 45 -15.71 18.43 -6.43
C LEU A 45 -15.01 17.25 -5.75
N ARG A 46 -14.32 16.41 -6.50
CA ARG A 46 -13.54 15.30 -5.97
C ARG A 46 -12.40 15.78 -5.07
N TYR A 47 -11.75 16.87 -5.43
CA TYR A 47 -10.73 17.51 -4.60
C TYR A 47 -11.33 18.03 -3.29
N LEU A 48 -12.46 18.72 -3.31
CA LEU A 48 -13.16 19.17 -2.09
C LEU A 48 -13.56 18.01 -1.19
N LEU A 49 -14.10 16.92 -1.77
CA LEU A 49 -14.42 15.71 -1.02
C LEU A 49 -13.16 15.08 -0.40
N PHE A 50 -12.04 15.09 -1.12
CA PHE A 50 -10.77 14.62 -0.60
C PHE A 50 -10.27 15.47 0.57
N ILE A 51 -10.31 16.79 0.46
CA ILE A 51 -9.92 17.68 1.56
C ILE A 51 -10.77 17.40 2.80
N TYR A 52 -12.07 17.19 2.62
CA TYR A 52 -13.00 16.98 3.72
C TYR A 52 -12.87 15.59 4.34
N PHE A 53 -12.91 14.53 3.54
CA PHE A 53 -12.93 13.14 4.02
C PHE A 53 -11.54 12.47 4.10
N GLY A 54 -10.54 12.99 3.43
CA GLY A 54 -9.16 12.44 3.40
C GLY A 54 -9.01 11.17 2.56
N ASN A 55 -9.91 10.92 1.61
CA ASN A 55 -9.76 9.78 0.69
C ASN A 55 -10.41 10.08 -0.67
N THR A 56 -9.90 9.42 -1.72
CA THR A 56 -10.34 9.60 -3.12
C THR A 56 -11.65 8.86 -3.45
N LYS A 57 -12.17 8.04 -2.55
CA LYS A 57 -13.40 7.25 -2.75
C LYS A 57 -14.64 7.92 -2.18
N SER A 58 -14.49 9.07 -1.57
CA SER A 58 -15.58 9.82 -0.96
C SER A 58 -16.61 10.30 -1.99
N ARG A 59 -17.86 10.34 -1.59
CA ARG A 59 -19.00 10.72 -2.43
C ARG A 59 -19.90 11.70 -1.67
N LEU A 60 -20.67 12.50 -2.41
CA LEU A 60 -21.62 13.47 -1.84
C LEU A 60 -22.66 12.86 -0.89
N ASN A 61 -23.10 11.64 -1.16
CA ASN A 61 -24.08 10.97 -0.29
C ASN A 61 -23.56 10.70 1.14
N GLN A 62 -22.24 10.78 1.36
CA GLN A 62 -21.68 10.63 2.70
C GLN A 62 -22.07 11.80 3.63
N PHE A 63 -22.30 12.99 3.09
CA PHE A 63 -22.83 14.11 3.87
C PHE A 63 -24.24 13.81 4.38
N SER A 64 -25.14 13.34 3.50
CA SER A 64 -26.49 12.95 3.91
C SER A 64 -26.49 11.80 4.92
N MET A 65 -25.63 10.82 4.75
CA MET A 65 -25.51 9.70 5.70
C MET A 65 -24.97 10.15 7.06
N ARG A 66 -24.10 11.14 7.08
CA ARG A 66 -23.64 11.78 8.31
C ARG A 66 -24.79 12.53 9.00
N ASP A 67 -25.50 13.39 8.27
CA ASP A 67 -26.59 14.19 8.80
C ASP A 67 -27.74 13.32 9.35
N LEU A 68 -27.94 12.15 8.76
CA LEU A 68 -28.88 11.13 9.23
C LEU A 68 -28.34 10.29 10.41
N GLY A 69 -27.12 10.53 10.87
CA GLY A 69 -26.48 9.79 11.96
C GLY A 69 -26.11 8.34 11.61
N VAL A 70 -26.19 7.94 10.35
CA VAL A 70 -25.85 6.59 9.87
C VAL A 70 -24.33 6.38 9.82
N MET A 71 -23.59 7.44 9.53
CA MET A 71 -22.11 7.44 9.57
C MET A 71 -21.63 8.33 10.70
N ARG A 72 -20.88 7.77 11.63
CA ARG A 72 -20.08 8.54 12.58
C ARG A 72 -18.83 9.02 11.86
N THR A 73 -18.75 10.30 11.54
CA THR A 73 -17.49 10.93 11.16
C THR A 73 -16.74 11.29 12.45
N ARG A 74 -15.42 11.23 12.39
CA ARG A 74 -14.51 11.50 13.51
C ARG A 74 -14.66 12.90 14.15
N SER A 75 -15.62 13.69 13.74
CA SER A 75 -15.62 15.13 13.92
C SER A 75 -16.44 15.70 15.06
N ASP A 76 -17.10 14.90 15.89
CA ASP A 76 -17.90 15.50 16.96
C ASP A 76 -17.05 16.03 18.13
N SER A 77 -15.72 15.77 18.11
CA SER A 77 -14.80 16.26 19.13
C SER A 77 -13.55 16.98 18.59
N VAL A 78 -13.37 17.04 17.28
CA VAL A 78 -12.22 17.72 16.64
C VAL A 78 -12.74 18.90 15.86
N THR A 79 -13.08 19.91 16.58
CA THR A 79 -13.28 21.25 16.04
C THR A 79 -11.95 21.73 15.45
N ASP A 80 -11.99 22.17 14.21
CA ASP A 80 -11.08 23.14 13.59
C ASP A 80 -9.63 22.75 13.30
N THR A 81 -9.23 21.50 13.39
CA THR A 81 -7.92 21.10 12.85
C THR A 81 -8.05 20.81 11.35
N ALA A 82 -7.45 21.66 10.55
CA ALA A 82 -7.32 21.42 9.13
C ALA A 82 -6.62 20.04 8.91
N ARG A 83 -7.16 19.23 8.01
CA ARG A 83 -6.59 17.92 7.68
C ARG A 83 -5.20 18.05 7.06
N PHE A 84 -4.94 19.15 6.38
CA PHE A 84 -3.68 19.47 5.72
C PHE A 84 -3.16 20.78 6.31
N GLU A 85 -1.86 20.85 6.55
CA GLU A 85 -1.24 22.02 7.18
C GLU A 85 -1.26 23.25 6.26
N THR A 86 -1.07 23.02 4.96
CA THR A 86 -1.01 24.08 3.95
C THR A 86 -1.82 23.70 2.70
N LYS A 87 -2.13 24.71 1.89
CA LYS A 87 -2.73 24.50 0.57
C LYS A 87 -1.82 23.67 -0.33
N SER A 88 -0.51 23.88 -0.27
CA SER A 88 0.47 23.13 -1.03
C SER A 88 0.47 21.65 -0.63
N ASP A 89 0.44 21.35 0.68
CA ASP A 89 0.34 19.98 1.20
C ASP A 89 -0.96 19.30 0.72
N ALA A 90 -2.10 20.01 0.76
CA ALA A 90 -3.38 19.49 0.27
C ALA A 90 -3.33 19.18 -1.24
N GLN A 91 -2.75 20.06 -2.04
CA GLN A 91 -2.65 19.91 -3.49
C GLN A 91 -1.71 18.75 -3.87
N ALA A 92 -0.54 18.67 -3.23
CA ALA A 92 0.41 17.58 -3.44
C ALA A 92 -0.20 16.23 -2.99
N SER A 93 -0.86 16.19 -1.83
CA SER A 93 -1.58 15.01 -1.33
C SER A 93 -2.65 14.54 -2.30
N TRP A 94 -3.43 15.47 -2.84
CA TRP A 94 -4.45 15.16 -3.85
C TRP A 94 -3.85 14.60 -5.12
N PHE A 95 -2.80 15.23 -5.64
CA PHE A 95 -2.11 14.75 -6.84
C PHE A 95 -1.72 13.28 -6.69
N TYR A 96 -0.99 12.95 -5.64
CA TYR A 96 -0.52 11.58 -5.43
C TYR A 96 -1.66 10.59 -5.14
N ALA A 97 -2.62 10.96 -4.30
CA ALA A 97 -3.75 10.09 -3.97
C ALA A 97 -4.65 9.84 -5.18
N ASN A 98 -4.89 10.86 -6.01
CA ASN A 98 -5.70 10.73 -7.21
C ASN A 98 -5.02 9.84 -8.26
N HIS A 99 -3.74 10.10 -8.56
CA HIS A 99 -2.97 9.25 -9.46
C HIS A 99 -2.86 7.81 -8.95
N TYR A 100 -2.62 7.61 -7.64
CA TYR A 100 -2.63 6.28 -7.04
C TYR A 100 -3.94 5.54 -7.28
N SER A 101 -5.07 6.21 -7.12
CA SER A 101 -6.40 5.61 -7.34
C SER A 101 -6.67 5.23 -8.81
N GLN A 102 -5.99 5.89 -9.75
CA GLN A 102 -6.14 5.71 -11.18
C GLN A 102 -5.07 4.82 -11.82
N LEU A 103 -4.04 4.42 -11.08
CA LEU A 103 -2.94 3.61 -11.59
C LEU A 103 -3.38 2.33 -12.34
N ALA A 104 -4.54 1.76 -11.97
CA ALA A 104 -5.06 0.57 -12.63
C ALA A 104 -5.56 0.82 -14.05
N PHE A 105 -5.80 2.08 -14.42
CA PHE A 105 -6.36 2.49 -15.71
C PHE A 105 -5.30 3.08 -16.64
N TYR A 106 -4.09 3.33 -16.16
CA TYR A 106 -3.00 3.87 -16.96
C TYR A 106 -2.34 2.78 -17.79
N ASN A 107 -2.10 3.08 -19.06
CA ASN A 107 -1.26 2.27 -19.94
C ASN A 107 0.24 2.53 -19.67
N ASP A 108 1.11 1.75 -20.30
CA ASP A 108 2.56 1.82 -20.07
C ASP A 108 3.15 3.19 -20.43
N ASP A 109 2.69 3.81 -21.52
CA ASP A 109 3.16 5.15 -21.93
C ASP A 109 2.78 6.22 -20.92
N MET A 110 1.56 6.17 -20.36
CA MET A 110 1.13 7.08 -19.30
C MET A 110 1.93 6.87 -18.00
N LEU A 111 2.22 5.63 -17.66
CA LEU A 111 3.02 5.31 -16.48
C LEU A 111 4.46 5.84 -16.63
N LEU A 112 5.06 5.70 -17.81
CA LEU A 112 6.39 6.27 -18.11
C LEU A 112 6.36 7.80 -18.07
N ALA A 113 5.40 8.43 -18.74
CA ALA A 113 5.27 9.88 -18.74
C ALA A 113 5.17 10.47 -17.32
N ILE A 114 4.45 9.78 -16.41
CA ILE A 114 4.37 10.19 -15.01
C ILE A 114 5.69 9.94 -14.28
N ALA A 115 6.35 8.81 -14.54
CA ALA A 115 7.62 8.46 -13.90
C ALA A 115 8.79 9.38 -14.32
N GLU A 116 8.71 9.98 -15.51
CA GLU A 116 9.68 10.93 -16.06
C GLU A 116 9.32 12.38 -15.79
N GLY A 117 8.05 12.66 -15.45
CA GLY A 117 7.55 14.00 -15.22
C GLY A 117 8.01 14.61 -13.90
N GLU A 118 7.85 15.94 -13.81
CA GLU A 118 8.07 16.63 -12.54
C GLU A 118 6.95 16.32 -11.56
N LEU A 119 7.34 15.81 -10.40
CA LEU A 119 6.41 15.47 -9.33
C LEU A 119 6.29 16.64 -8.33
N PRO A 120 5.10 16.90 -7.77
CA PRO A 120 4.91 17.94 -6.77
C PRO A 120 5.85 17.77 -5.57
N ILE A 121 6.42 18.89 -5.10
CA ILE A 121 7.25 18.93 -3.90
C ILE A 121 6.35 18.61 -2.68
N THR A 122 6.86 17.78 -1.79
CA THR A 122 6.16 17.36 -0.58
C THR A 122 6.90 17.87 0.65
N GLU A 123 6.27 18.75 1.42
CA GLU A 123 6.79 19.28 2.68
C GLU A 123 5.97 18.77 3.89
N GLY A 124 4.66 18.54 3.67
CA GLY A 124 3.76 18.07 4.71
C GLY A 124 3.78 16.56 4.90
N VAL A 125 3.47 16.10 6.11
CA VAL A 125 3.40 14.67 6.47
C VAL A 125 2.42 13.91 5.59
N SER A 126 1.26 14.52 5.31
CA SER A 126 0.21 13.92 4.48
C SER A 126 0.68 13.74 3.04
N ALA A 127 1.31 14.76 2.44
CA ALA A 127 1.82 14.68 1.07
C ALA A 127 2.94 13.64 0.94
N CYS A 128 3.84 13.56 1.91
CA CYS A 128 4.88 12.53 1.96
C CYS A 128 4.29 11.12 2.00
N PHE A 129 3.25 10.91 2.83
CA PHE A 129 2.58 9.62 2.92
C PHE A 129 1.93 9.18 1.59
N TYR A 130 1.17 10.07 0.94
CA TYR A 130 0.54 9.76 -0.35
C TYR A 130 1.55 9.60 -1.47
N ARG A 131 2.63 10.40 -1.47
CA ARG A 131 3.74 10.28 -2.41
C ARG A 131 4.38 8.90 -2.32
N ASP A 132 4.71 8.45 -1.14
CA ASP A 132 5.36 7.15 -0.94
C ASP A 132 4.48 5.98 -1.35
N GLN A 133 3.19 6.02 -1.04
CA GLN A 133 2.23 5.02 -1.52
C GLN A 133 2.17 4.99 -3.06
N PHE A 134 2.11 6.17 -3.66
CA PHE A 134 2.03 6.30 -5.11
C PHE A 134 3.32 5.81 -5.78
N LEU A 135 4.49 6.30 -5.35
CA LEU A 135 5.78 5.91 -5.93
C LEU A 135 6.05 4.41 -5.80
N TYR A 136 5.71 3.81 -4.66
CA TYR A 136 5.82 2.37 -4.50
C TYR A 136 4.97 1.62 -5.52
N ALA A 137 3.70 1.99 -5.67
CA ALA A 137 2.79 1.33 -6.60
C ALA A 137 3.16 1.59 -8.07
N LEU A 138 3.57 2.82 -8.41
CA LEU A 138 4.07 3.19 -9.74
C LEU A 138 5.33 2.38 -10.07
N GLY A 139 6.30 2.35 -9.17
CA GLY A 139 7.54 1.60 -9.36
C GLY A 139 7.30 0.11 -9.58
N LEU A 140 6.36 -0.51 -8.87
CA LEU A 140 5.98 -1.91 -9.09
C LEU A 140 5.41 -2.15 -10.49
N LYS A 141 4.60 -1.22 -11.01
CA LYS A 141 4.03 -1.34 -12.36
C LYS A 141 5.08 -1.12 -13.43
N VAL A 142 5.87 -0.07 -13.30
CA VAL A 142 6.93 0.26 -14.27
C VAL A 142 7.99 -0.85 -14.33
N LEU A 143 8.32 -1.50 -13.21
CA LEU A 143 9.24 -2.66 -13.20
C LEU A 143 8.82 -3.81 -14.13
N MET A 144 7.54 -3.89 -14.52
CA MET A 144 7.04 -4.99 -15.35
C MET A 144 7.45 -4.84 -16.82
N PHE A 145 7.70 -3.61 -17.29
CA PHE A 145 8.02 -3.32 -18.70
C PHE A 145 9.31 -2.46 -18.86
N ASP A 146 9.63 -1.60 -17.90
CA ASP A 146 10.91 -0.87 -17.84
C ASP A 146 11.55 -1.05 -16.45
N ARG A 147 12.51 -1.96 -16.42
CA ARG A 147 13.14 -2.35 -15.16
C ARG A 147 14.02 -1.25 -14.57
N ALA A 148 14.77 -0.54 -15.42
CA ALA A 148 15.68 0.51 -14.99
C ALA A 148 14.90 1.69 -14.38
N LYS A 149 13.85 2.14 -15.07
CA LYS A 149 12.99 3.22 -14.61
C LYS A 149 12.18 2.81 -13.36
N GLY A 150 11.69 1.58 -13.33
CA GLY A 150 10.99 1.07 -12.15
C GLY A 150 11.85 1.06 -10.89
N LEU A 151 13.12 0.71 -10.98
CA LEU A 151 14.08 0.79 -9.87
C LEU A 151 14.36 2.23 -9.45
N GLU A 152 14.48 3.16 -10.40
CA GLU A 152 14.65 4.59 -10.12
C GLU A 152 13.47 5.13 -9.31
N VAL A 153 12.24 4.83 -9.74
CA VAL A 153 11.00 5.23 -9.04
C VAL A 153 10.92 4.63 -7.64
N LEU A 154 11.23 3.35 -7.47
CA LEU A 154 11.25 2.71 -6.15
C LEU A 154 12.30 3.31 -5.22
N LYS A 155 13.46 3.70 -5.75
CA LYS A 155 14.52 4.36 -4.98
C LYS A 155 14.09 5.74 -4.47
N ALA A 156 13.26 6.45 -5.22
CA ALA A 156 12.74 7.76 -4.84
C ALA A 156 11.70 7.70 -3.70
N ALA A 157 11.07 6.55 -3.46
CA ALA A 157 10.14 6.35 -2.35
C ALA A 157 10.91 6.12 -1.03
N GLN A 158 10.38 6.69 0.07
CA GLN A 158 11.01 6.64 1.39
C GLN A 158 10.50 5.51 2.28
N SER A 159 9.37 4.90 1.94
CA SER A 159 8.76 3.83 2.75
C SER A 159 9.64 2.59 2.82
N ASP A 160 9.61 1.90 3.97
CA ASP A 160 10.35 0.65 4.20
C ASP A 160 10.04 -0.40 3.13
N LYS A 161 8.78 -0.52 2.73
CA LYS A 161 8.34 -1.45 1.69
C LYS A 161 9.00 -1.16 0.33
N ALA A 162 9.15 0.11 -0.01
CA ALA A 162 9.78 0.50 -1.26
C ALA A 162 11.30 0.25 -1.21
N LYS A 163 11.95 0.60 -0.11
CA LYS A 163 13.38 0.33 0.14
C LYS A 163 13.68 -1.17 0.11
N GLU A 164 12.87 -1.98 0.80
CA GLU A 164 12.99 -3.44 0.77
C GLU A 164 12.83 -3.99 -0.65
N LYS A 165 11.81 -3.53 -1.38
CA LYS A 165 11.56 -3.98 -2.75
C LYS A 165 12.70 -3.58 -3.68
N TRP A 166 13.16 -2.35 -3.59
CA TRP A 166 14.29 -1.85 -4.37
C TRP A 166 15.56 -2.66 -4.12
N LEU A 167 15.91 -2.93 -2.86
CA LEU A 167 17.07 -3.75 -2.50
C LEU A 167 16.99 -5.17 -3.08
N ARG A 168 15.82 -5.80 -2.99
CA ARG A 168 15.61 -7.15 -3.55
C ARG A 168 15.76 -7.18 -5.07
N GLU A 169 15.19 -6.20 -5.76
CA GLU A 169 15.22 -6.15 -7.23
C GLU A 169 16.61 -5.73 -7.74
N SER A 170 17.26 -4.73 -7.11
CA SER A 170 18.63 -4.32 -7.44
C SER A 170 19.65 -5.45 -7.24
N TYR A 171 19.46 -6.27 -6.19
CA TYR A 171 20.30 -7.46 -5.98
C TYR A 171 20.16 -8.47 -7.13
N LYS A 172 18.95 -8.69 -7.64
CA LYS A 172 18.70 -9.58 -8.80
C LYS A 172 19.35 -9.08 -10.09
N ASP A 173 19.54 -7.77 -10.20
CA ASP A 173 20.18 -7.13 -11.37
C ASP A 173 21.72 -7.14 -11.28
N GLY A 174 22.27 -7.79 -10.26
CA GLY A 174 23.72 -7.90 -10.09
C GLY A 174 24.36 -6.67 -9.41
N ASN A 175 23.59 -5.70 -8.93
CA ASN A 175 24.11 -4.53 -8.21
C ASN A 175 24.50 -4.86 -6.76
N GLU A 176 25.17 -6.00 -6.56
CA GLU A 176 25.43 -6.55 -5.24
C GLU A 176 26.23 -5.60 -4.33
N ASN A 177 27.23 -4.89 -4.87
CA ASN A 177 28.05 -3.97 -4.08
C ASN A 177 27.26 -2.76 -3.57
N SER A 178 26.43 -2.16 -4.43
CA SER A 178 25.58 -1.01 -4.05
C SER A 178 24.53 -1.45 -3.01
N VAL A 179 23.93 -2.63 -3.21
CA VAL A 179 22.96 -3.19 -2.26
C VAL A 179 23.64 -3.47 -0.92
N LYS A 180 24.86 -4.04 -0.93
CA LYS A 180 25.64 -4.29 0.28
C LYS A 180 25.86 -3.01 1.09
N GLN A 181 26.37 -1.98 0.44
CA GLN A 181 26.61 -0.67 1.08
C GLN A 181 25.31 -0.09 1.70
N THR A 182 24.21 -0.10 0.95
CA THR A 182 22.93 0.40 1.47
C THR A 182 22.42 -0.41 2.65
N LEU A 183 22.62 -1.75 2.65
CA LEU A 183 22.24 -2.58 3.80
C LEU A 183 23.11 -2.27 5.03
N GLU A 184 24.41 -2.07 4.85
CA GLU A 184 25.32 -1.67 5.93
C GLU A 184 24.91 -0.30 6.50
N GLU A 185 24.59 0.68 5.66
CA GLU A 185 24.09 1.99 6.10
C GLU A 185 22.78 1.88 6.91
N ILE A 186 21.84 1.00 6.51
CA ILE A 186 20.60 0.76 7.24
C ILE A 186 20.87 0.09 8.60
N ILE A 187 21.80 -0.84 8.65
CA ILE A 187 22.18 -1.56 9.88
C ILE A 187 22.87 -0.61 10.86
N ASP A 188 23.78 0.22 10.37
CA ASP A 188 24.54 1.17 11.19
C ASP A 188 23.69 2.33 11.70
N ASN A 189 22.69 2.77 10.93
CA ASN A 189 21.81 3.87 11.29
C ASN A 189 20.34 3.54 11.00
N PRO A 190 19.70 2.68 11.79
CA PRO A 190 18.35 2.21 11.56
C PRO A 190 17.31 3.31 11.78
N GLN A 191 16.47 3.55 10.79
CA GLN A 191 15.34 4.47 10.90
C GLN A 191 14.03 3.76 11.32
N SER A 192 13.97 2.45 11.18
CA SER A 192 12.80 1.62 11.46
C SER A 192 13.26 0.20 11.85
N ASP A 193 12.66 -0.35 12.89
CA ASP A 193 12.92 -1.73 13.35
C ASP A 193 12.58 -2.77 12.27
N THR A 194 11.55 -2.51 11.48
CA THR A 194 11.11 -3.39 10.39
C THR A 194 12.18 -3.47 9.30
N LEU A 195 12.70 -2.31 8.88
CA LEU A 195 13.72 -2.23 7.85
C LEU A 195 15.06 -2.77 8.34
N LEU A 196 15.41 -2.53 9.61
CA LEU A 196 16.60 -3.10 10.26
C LEU A 196 16.55 -4.64 10.24
N ALA A 197 15.47 -5.22 10.74
CA ALA A 197 15.30 -6.68 10.77
C ALA A 197 15.38 -7.31 9.36
N PHE A 198 14.81 -6.62 8.35
CA PHE A 198 14.94 -7.02 6.96
C PHE A 198 16.41 -6.95 6.50
N ALA A 199 17.08 -5.81 6.76
CA ALA A 199 18.45 -5.58 6.30
C ALA A 199 19.43 -6.60 6.89
N GLU A 200 19.37 -6.86 8.19
CA GLU A 200 20.18 -7.87 8.87
C GLU A 200 19.96 -9.28 8.31
N ASP A 201 18.69 -9.68 8.13
CA ASP A 201 18.37 -11.01 7.61
C ASP A 201 18.80 -11.17 6.15
N PHE A 202 18.55 -10.12 5.32
CA PHE A 202 18.95 -10.15 3.91
C PHE A 202 20.48 -10.15 3.75
N TYR A 203 21.19 -9.32 4.52
CA TYR A 203 22.64 -9.24 4.54
C TYR A 203 23.26 -10.59 4.96
N ALA A 204 22.79 -11.15 6.06
CA ALA A 204 23.27 -12.44 6.55
C ALA A 204 23.07 -13.57 5.52
N ARG A 205 21.93 -13.61 4.85
CA ARG A 205 21.65 -14.65 3.84
C ARG A 205 22.43 -14.47 2.55
N LYS A 206 22.59 -13.23 2.08
CA LYS A 206 23.20 -12.96 0.76
C LYS A 206 24.71 -12.85 0.82
N TYR A 207 25.26 -12.25 1.86
CA TYR A 207 26.70 -11.98 1.97
C TYR A 207 27.44 -12.91 2.94
N HIS A 208 26.73 -13.42 3.98
CA HIS A 208 27.32 -14.39 4.93
C HIS A 208 26.85 -15.83 4.71
N LYS A 209 26.14 -16.11 3.60
CA LYS A 209 25.67 -17.46 3.24
C LYS A 209 24.84 -18.15 4.34
N LYS A 210 24.19 -17.40 5.20
CA LYS A 210 23.30 -17.92 6.22
C LYS A 210 22.12 -18.65 5.55
N ARG A 211 21.86 -19.90 5.96
CA ARG A 211 20.84 -20.75 5.32
C ARG A 211 19.45 -20.60 5.94
N THR A 212 19.37 -20.04 7.14
CA THR A 212 18.14 -19.92 7.92
C THR A 212 17.77 -18.46 8.15
N SER A 213 16.47 -18.17 8.26
CA SER A 213 16.01 -16.84 8.66
C SER A 213 16.23 -16.62 10.16
N THR A 214 16.27 -15.35 10.58
CA THR A 214 16.37 -14.98 12.00
C THR A 214 15.26 -15.63 12.83
N VAL A 215 14.02 -15.66 12.31
CA VAL A 215 12.89 -16.32 12.99
C VAL A 215 13.13 -17.82 13.15
N THR A 216 13.65 -18.49 12.12
CA THR A 216 13.99 -19.92 12.21
C THR A 216 15.07 -20.18 13.26
N ASP A 217 16.07 -19.30 13.35
CA ASP A 217 17.13 -19.44 14.36
C ASP A 217 16.59 -19.17 15.77
N MET A 218 15.74 -18.15 15.95
CA MET A 218 15.06 -17.91 17.22
C MET A 218 14.24 -19.13 17.66
N LEU A 219 13.49 -19.75 16.75
CA LEU A 219 12.72 -20.96 17.04
C LEU A 219 13.60 -22.16 17.37
N ARG A 220 14.75 -22.32 16.68
CA ARG A 220 15.73 -23.39 16.97
C ARG A 220 16.47 -23.20 18.29
N ASN A 221 16.73 -21.94 18.65
CA ASN A 221 17.40 -21.57 19.89
C ASN A 221 16.42 -21.37 21.05
N ALA A 222 15.12 -21.63 20.84
CA ALA A 222 14.14 -21.59 21.90
C ALA A 222 14.58 -22.47 23.09
N SER A 223 14.67 -21.87 24.26
CA SER A 223 15.26 -22.48 25.47
C SER A 223 14.41 -23.59 26.09
N ARG A 224 13.19 -23.80 25.61
CA ARG A 224 12.26 -24.81 26.12
C ARG A 224 11.48 -25.48 24.99
N THR A 225 11.55 -26.80 24.99
CA THR A 225 10.63 -27.66 24.22
C THR A 225 9.61 -28.22 25.20
N LEU A 226 8.35 -28.09 24.87
CA LEU A 226 7.26 -28.64 25.67
C LEU A 226 6.67 -29.82 24.93
N ASP A 227 6.63 -30.98 25.59
CA ASP A 227 5.93 -32.14 25.11
C ASP A 227 4.44 -31.98 25.50
N ILE A 228 3.59 -31.85 24.50
CA ILE A 228 2.13 -31.79 24.64
C ILE A 228 1.51 -33.12 24.26
N ASP A 229 0.34 -33.40 24.85
CA ASP A 229 -0.40 -34.62 24.55
C ASP A 229 -0.76 -34.70 23.06
N VAL A 230 -0.59 -35.87 22.46
CA VAL A 230 -0.86 -36.14 21.02
C VAL A 230 -2.30 -35.80 20.65
N SER A 231 -3.24 -35.96 21.60
CA SER A 231 -4.66 -35.56 21.40
C SER A 231 -4.86 -34.08 21.14
N GLN A 232 -3.85 -33.24 21.46
CA GLN A 232 -3.87 -31.79 21.29
C GLN A 232 -3.12 -31.30 20.04
N ASN A 233 -2.61 -32.20 19.19
CA ASN A 233 -1.80 -31.85 18.01
C ASN A 233 -2.52 -30.89 17.04
N GLN A 234 -3.85 -30.92 16.98
CA GLN A 234 -4.63 -29.98 16.16
C GLN A 234 -4.93 -28.64 16.87
N GLN A 235 -4.64 -28.55 18.15
CA GLN A 235 -4.86 -27.36 19.00
C GLN A 235 -3.66 -27.12 19.91
N VAL A 236 -2.50 -26.87 19.31
CA VAL A 236 -1.22 -26.73 20.01
C VAL A 236 -1.27 -25.73 21.15
N GLU A 237 -1.90 -24.56 20.94
CA GLU A 237 -2.04 -23.53 21.97
C GLU A 237 -2.81 -24.02 23.18
N ARG A 238 -3.87 -24.81 22.96
CA ARG A 238 -4.63 -25.41 24.06
C ARG A 238 -3.82 -26.47 24.80
N GLY A 239 -3.01 -27.25 24.07
CA GLY A 239 -2.08 -28.19 24.66
C GLY A 239 -1.03 -27.51 25.54
N VAL A 240 -0.50 -26.40 25.11
CA VAL A 240 0.46 -25.58 25.88
C VAL A 240 -0.21 -25.03 27.15
N LEU A 241 -1.40 -24.46 27.04
CA LEU A 241 -2.16 -23.96 28.20
C LEU A 241 -2.45 -25.09 29.21
N ALA A 242 -2.85 -26.25 28.75
CA ALA A 242 -3.09 -27.42 29.60
C ALA A 242 -1.81 -27.92 30.27
N HIS A 243 -0.66 -27.85 29.59
CA HIS A 243 0.63 -28.17 30.18
C HIS A 243 0.95 -27.22 31.35
N TYR A 244 0.85 -25.92 31.15
CA TYR A 244 1.13 -24.94 32.20
C TYR A 244 0.14 -25.01 33.35
N ALA A 245 -1.16 -25.24 33.07
CA ALA A 245 -2.17 -25.42 34.11
C ALA A 245 -1.87 -26.60 35.05
N ARG A 246 -1.32 -27.72 34.53
CA ARG A 246 -0.86 -28.86 35.35
C ARG A 246 0.32 -28.49 36.28
N HIS A 247 1.07 -27.45 35.94
CA HIS A 247 2.17 -26.94 36.76
C HIS A 247 1.75 -25.74 37.64
N GLY A 248 0.44 -25.48 37.78
CA GLY A 248 -0.09 -24.40 38.62
C GLY A 248 0.07 -23.00 38.04
N ILE A 249 0.36 -22.92 36.74
CA ILE A 249 0.49 -21.63 36.02
C ILE A 249 -0.77 -21.38 35.22
N GLU A 250 -1.44 -20.28 35.52
CA GLU A 250 -2.62 -19.86 34.79
C GLU A 250 -2.23 -19.09 33.51
N GLY A 251 -2.82 -19.46 32.38
CA GLY A 251 -2.59 -18.84 31.09
C GLY A 251 -3.86 -18.56 30.34
N TRP A 252 -3.86 -17.50 29.55
CA TRP A 252 -4.99 -17.09 28.72
C TRP A 252 -4.64 -17.02 27.24
N ARG A 253 -5.58 -17.44 26.40
CA ARG A 253 -5.49 -17.25 24.95
C ARG A 253 -5.99 -15.86 24.58
N THR A 254 -5.11 -14.94 24.26
CA THR A 254 -5.47 -13.56 23.96
C THR A 254 -5.59 -13.24 22.48
N GLU A 255 -4.98 -14.05 21.57
CA GLU A 255 -5.00 -13.89 20.10
C GLU A 255 -4.92 -12.44 19.61
N ASN A 256 -3.99 -11.66 20.13
CA ASN A 256 -3.84 -10.25 19.83
C ASN A 256 -5.01 -9.33 20.31
N ARG A 257 -6.02 -9.86 21.01
CA ARG A 257 -7.11 -9.03 21.56
C ARG A 257 -6.60 -8.09 22.64
N LEU A 258 -5.67 -8.56 23.48
CA LEU A 258 -5.07 -7.76 24.53
C LEU A 258 -4.39 -6.52 23.96
N TRP A 259 -3.58 -6.69 22.92
CA TRP A 259 -2.87 -5.60 22.26
C TRP A 259 -3.81 -4.60 21.58
N ARG A 260 -4.89 -5.09 20.96
CA ARG A 260 -5.93 -4.23 20.36
C ARG A 260 -6.75 -3.45 21.38
N SER A 261 -6.76 -3.87 22.64
CA SER A 261 -7.47 -3.16 23.72
C SER A 261 -6.60 -2.14 24.42
N LEU A 262 -5.28 -2.22 24.26
CA LEU A 262 -4.30 -1.31 24.88
C LEU A 262 -3.93 -0.13 23.97
N PHE A 263 -4.23 -0.23 22.69
CA PHE A 263 -4.03 0.78 21.65
C PHE A 263 -5.35 1.09 20.92
#